data_5d7c3a68fe55323d0eda577ad9b80f5e
#
_entry.id   5d7c3a68fe55323d0eda577ad9b80f5e
#
_cell.length_a   1.000
_cell.length_b   1.000
_cell.length_c   1.000
_cell.angle_alpha   90.00
_cell.angle_beta   90.00
_cell.angle_gamma   90.00
#
_symmetry.space_group_name_H-M   'P 1'
#
loop_
_entity.id
_entity.type
_entity.pdbx_description
1 polymer ?
#
loop_
_entity_poly.entity_id
_entity_poly.type
_entity_poly.pdbx_seq_one_letter_code
_entity_poly.pdbx_strand_id
1 'polypeptide(L)'
;MFDYSARPELLKDRVILVTGAGRGIGAAAAKTFAAHGATVLLLGKTEANLTQVYDEIEAAGHPQPVVIPFNLETALPHQYDELAAMVEAEFAHLDGLLHNASIIGPRTPLEQLSGENFMRVMQVNVNAMFMLTSTLLPLLKLSQDASVVFTSSSVGRKGRAYWGAYGVSKFATEGLMQTLADEVDGVAPVRANSVNPGATRTSMRAQAYPGENPSNNPAPEEIMPVYLYLMGPDSTGINGQAFDAQ
;
A
#
# COMPACT_ATOMS: atom_id res chain seq x y z
N MET A 1 9.71 10.65 -13.65
CA MET A 1 10.07 9.86 -12.45
C MET A 1 10.20 10.82 -11.28
N PHE A 2 9.67 10.48 -10.11
CA PHE A 2 9.80 11.33 -8.91
C PHE A 2 11.28 11.45 -8.51
N ASP A 3 11.77 12.68 -8.41
CA ASP A 3 13.20 12.96 -8.14
C ASP A 3 13.42 13.07 -6.62
N TYR A 4 13.91 11.98 -6.03
CA TYR A 4 14.27 11.92 -4.61
C TYR A 4 15.34 10.85 -4.39
N SER A 5 16.33 11.18 -3.61
CA SER A 5 17.41 10.28 -3.21
C SER A 5 17.41 10.14 -1.69
N ALA A 6 16.98 8.98 -1.22
CA ALA A 6 16.93 8.69 0.21
C ALA A 6 18.34 8.53 0.79
N ARG A 7 18.55 9.07 2.00
CA ARG A 7 19.77 8.78 2.77
C ARG A 7 19.74 7.33 3.27
N PRO A 8 20.91 6.71 3.50
CA PRO A 8 20.96 5.43 4.20
C PRO A 8 20.22 5.52 5.56
N GLU A 9 19.63 4.41 5.98
CA GLU A 9 18.91 4.32 7.26
C GLU A 9 17.77 5.35 7.43
N LEU A 10 17.18 5.86 6.32
CA LEU A 10 16.07 6.82 6.35
C LEU A 10 14.89 6.35 7.23
N LEU A 11 14.64 5.04 7.25
CA LEU A 11 13.52 4.40 7.95
C LEU A 11 13.99 3.59 9.17
N LYS A 12 15.18 3.89 9.68
CA LYS A 12 15.74 3.17 10.83
C LYS A 12 14.76 3.16 12.01
N ASP A 13 14.63 2.00 12.63
CA ASP A 13 13.78 1.73 13.80
C ASP A 13 12.27 1.97 13.58
N ARG A 14 11.83 2.19 12.34
CA ARG A 14 10.41 2.29 12.01
C ARG A 14 9.77 0.93 11.79
N VAL A 15 8.53 0.76 12.28
CA VAL A 15 7.69 -0.42 12.03
C VAL A 15 6.67 -0.07 10.95
N ILE A 16 6.72 -0.77 9.82
CA ILE A 16 5.92 -0.44 8.62
C ILE A 16 5.15 -1.65 8.13
N LEU A 17 3.83 -1.56 8.09
CA LEU A 17 2.96 -2.58 7.52
C LEU A 17 2.75 -2.33 6.02
N VAL A 18 3.03 -3.35 5.19
CA VAL A 18 2.84 -3.30 3.73
C VAL A 18 1.79 -4.31 3.32
N THR A 19 0.67 -3.85 2.74
CA THR A 19 -0.36 -4.74 2.21
C THR A 19 -0.04 -5.18 0.78
N GLY A 20 -0.28 -6.45 0.46
CA GLY A 20 0.10 -7.03 -0.83
C GLY A 20 1.62 -7.13 -1.00
N ALA A 21 2.34 -7.39 0.09
CA ALA A 21 3.80 -7.40 0.17
C ALA A 21 4.48 -8.54 -0.61
N GLY A 22 3.72 -9.56 -1.05
CA GLY A 22 4.31 -10.76 -1.65
C GLY A 22 4.72 -10.63 -3.13
N ARG A 23 4.42 -9.52 -3.83
CA ARG A 23 4.77 -9.34 -5.25
C ARG A 23 4.66 -7.90 -5.73
N GLY A 24 5.27 -7.63 -6.90
CA GLY A 24 5.15 -6.34 -7.58
C GLY A 24 5.57 -5.15 -6.73
N ILE A 25 4.79 -4.07 -6.75
CA ILE A 25 5.09 -2.83 -6.02
C ILE A 25 5.20 -3.08 -4.50
N GLY A 26 4.32 -3.92 -3.93
CA GLY A 26 4.36 -4.22 -2.49
C GLY A 26 5.63 -4.94 -2.06
N ALA A 27 6.10 -5.92 -2.84
CA ALA A 27 7.35 -6.61 -2.57
C ALA A 27 8.57 -5.69 -2.74
N ALA A 28 8.58 -4.85 -3.79
CA ALA A 28 9.63 -3.86 -3.98
C ALA A 28 9.66 -2.83 -2.83
N ALA A 29 8.49 -2.33 -2.40
CA ALA A 29 8.38 -1.42 -1.27
C ALA A 29 8.89 -2.07 0.03
N ALA A 30 8.46 -3.30 0.33
CA ALA A 30 8.90 -4.01 1.52
C ALA A 30 10.42 -4.17 1.58
N LYS A 31 11.03 -4.65 0.49
CA LYS A 31 12.50 -4.78 0.39
C LYS A 31 13.20 -3.44 0.49
N THR A 32 12.67 -2.42 -0.17
CA THR A 32 13.27 -1.09 -0.15
C THR A 32 13.17 -0.45 1.25
N PHE A 33 12.06 -0.60 1.96
CA PHE A 33 11.91 -0.10 3.32
C PHE A 33 12.85 -0.81 4.29
N ALA A 34 12.97 -2.14 4.18
CA ALA A 34 13.92 -2.92 4.99
C ALA A 34 15.38 -2.49 4.71
N ALA A 35 15.74 -2.26 3.44
CA ALA A 35 17.06 -1.76 3.05
C ALA A 35 17.40 -0.38 3.64
N HIS A 36 16.37 0.39 4.05
CA HIS A 36 16.55 1.69 4.72
C HIS A 36 16.34 1.60 6.25
N GLY A 37 16.34 0.38 6.82
CA GLY A 37 16.38 0.16 8.26
C GLY A 37 15.02 -0.10 8.93
N ALA A 38 13.92 -0.21 8.17
CA ALA A 38 12.61 -0.50 8.74
C ALA A 38 12.43 -1.99 9.07
N THR A 39 11.71 -2.28 10.16
CA THR A 39 11.08 -3.58 10.39
C THR A 39 9.77 -3.63 9.60
N VAL A 40 9.66 -4.54 8.63
CA VAL A 40 8.52 -4.59 7.72
C VAL A 40 7.57 -5.73 8.05
N LEU A 41 6.30 -5.41 8.25
CA LEU A 41 5.20 -6.37 8.42
C LEU A 41 4.62 -6.69 7.04
N LEU A 42 4.90 -7.91 6.55
CA LEU A 42 4.55 -8.38 5.21
C LEU A 42 3.14 -8.98 5.20
N LEU A 43 2.11 -8.18 4.88
CA LEU A 43 0.73 -8.64 4.85
C LEU A 43 0.30 -9.04 3.43
N GLY A 44 -0.28 -10.24 3.30
CA GLY A 44 -0.83 -10.73 2.03
C GLY A 44 -1.46 -12.11 2.12
N LYS A 45 -2.20 -12.51 1.07
CA LYS A 45 -2.98 -13.76 1.10
C LYS A 45 -2.17 -15.03 0.79
N THR A 46 -1.03 -14.91 0.13
CA THR A 46 -0.24 -16.06 -0.34
C THR A 46 1.04 -16.14 0.47
N GLU A 47 1.03 -16.99 1.48
CA GLU A 47 2.13 -17.14 2.44
C GLU A 47 3.48 -17.42 1.74
N ALA A 48 3.51 -18.34 0.77
CA ALA A 48 4.74 -18.66 0.04
C ALA A 48 5.40 -17.43 -0.63
N ASN A 49 4.60 -16.49 -1.15
CA ASN A 49 5.14 -15.26 -1.74
C ASN A 49 5.68 -14.30 -0.66
N LEU A 50 5.07 -14.26 0.52
CA LEU A 50 5.54 -13.45 1.64
C LEU A 50 6.84 -14.03 2.20
N THR A 51 6.91 -15.35 2.34
CA THR A 51 8.12 -16.08 2.78
C THR A 51 9.29 -15.82 1.83
N GLN A 52 9.04 -15.83 0.52
CA GLN A 52 10.09 -15.48 -0.44
C GLN A 52 10.63 -14.07 -0.22
N VAL A 53 9.76 -13.08 0.01
CA VAL A 53 10.19 -11.69 0.30
C VAL A 53 10.91 -11.61 1.65
N TYR A 54 10.46 -12.36 2.65
CA TYR A 54 11.12 -12.49 3.94
C TYR A 54 12.56 -12.99 3.76
N ASP A 55 12.74 -14.12 3.06
CA ASP A 55 14.05 -14.74 2.82
C ASP A 55 14.99 -13.79 2.06
N GLU A 56 14.46 -13.03 1.07
CA GLU A 56 15.24 -12.05 0.32
C GLU A 56 15.72 -10.88 1.22
N ILE A 57 14.88 -10.40 2.15
CA ILE A 57 15.22 -9.34 3.10
C ILE A 57 16.26 -9.85 4.12
N GLU A 58 16.05 -11.04 4.67
CA GLU A 58 16.97 -11.65 5.65
C GLU A 58 18.34 -11.95 5.03
N ALA A 59 18.35 -12.52 3.83
CA ALA A 59 19.60 -12.82 3.09
C ALA A 59 20.39 -11.55 2.74
N ALA A 60 19.72 -10.40 2.60
CA ALA A 60 20.38 -9.11 2.39
C ALA A 60 20.92 -8.47 3.69
N GLY A 61 20.70 -9.08 4.85
CA GLY A 61 21.17 -8.60 6.16
C GLY A 61 20.39 -7.40 6.70
N HIS A 62 19.16 -7.18 6.24
CA HIS A 62 18.28 -6.13 6.71
C HIS A 62 17.49 -6.55 7.97
N PRO A 63 16.81 -5.62 8.67
CA PRO A 63 15.97 -5.95 9.80
C PRO A 63 14.98 -7.06 9.48
N GLN A 64 14.87 -8.05 10.36
CA GLN A 64 14.03 -9.22 10.19
C GLN A 64 12.55 -8.81 10.02
N PRO A 65 11.89 -9.17 8.89
CA PRO A 65 10.49 -8.83 8.68
C PRO A 65 9.56 -9.82 9.39
N VAL A 66 8.27 -9.52 9.42
CA VAL A 66 7.23 -10.40 9.96
C VAL A 66 6.27 -10.80 8.84
N VAL A 67 6.04 -12.10 8.67
CA VAL A 67 5.08 -12.65 7.68
C VAL A 67 3.69 -12.71 8.29
N ILE A 68 2.72 -12.06 7.65
CA ILE A 68 1.32 -11.99 8.08
C ILE A 68 0.41 -12.50 6.95
N PRO A 69 0.09 -13.81 6.92
CA PRO A 69 -0.88 -14.35 5.98
C PRO A 69 -2.28 -13.81 6.31
N PHE A 70 -2.83 -12.95 5.42
CA PHE A 70 -4.10 -12.28 5.63
C PHE A 70 -4.86 -12.09 4.32
N ASN A 71 -6.08 -12.62 4.22
CA ASN A 71 -6.88 -12.53 3.01
C ASN A 71 -7.92 -11.39 3.10
N LEU A 72 -7.61 -10.24 2.53
CA LEU A 72 -8.47 -9.05 2.50
C LEU A 72 -9.84 -9.29 1.82
N GLU A 73 -9.97 -10.32 1.00
CA GLU A 73 -11.21 -10.66 0.31
C GLU A 73 -12.24 -11.30 1.24
N THR A 74 -11.76 -12.07 2.24
CA THR A 74 -12.62 -12.89 3.11
C THR A 74 -12.50 -12.56 4.59
N ALA A 75 -11.60 -11.67 4.97
CA ALA A 75 -11.37 -11.31 6.36
C ALA A 75 -12.61 -10.70 7.00
N LEU A 76 -12.94 -11.16 8.20
CA LEU A 76 -14.02 -10.68 9.03
C LEU A 76 -13.54 -9.57 9.99
N PRO A 77 -14.41 -8.69 10.49
CA PRO A 77 -14.02 -7.56 11.35
C PRO A 77 -13.11 -7.94 12.52
N HIS A 78 -13.42 -9.00 13.28
CA HIS A 78 -12.61 -9.43 14.42
C HIS A 78 -11.15 -9.79 14.05
N GLN A 79 -10.89 -10.24 12.81
CA GLN A 79 -9.54 -10.58 12.37
C GLN A 79 -8.66 -9.33 12.20
N TYR A 80 -9.25 -8.19 11.89
CA TYR A 80 -8.52 -6.90 11.89
C TYR A 80 -8.16 -6.46 13.31
N ASP A 81 -9.08 -6.71 14.29
CA ASP A 81 -8.82 -6.44 15.70
C ASP A 81 -7.71 -7.35 16.24
N GLU A 82 -7.73 -8.64 15.88
CA GLU A 82 -6.66 -9.60 16.21
C GLU A 82 -5.31 -9.17 15.62
N LEU A 83 -5.30 -8.70 14.37
CA LEU A 83 -4.10 -8.16 13.73
C LEU A 83 -3.55 -6.95 14.50
N ALA A 84 -4.41 -6.00 14.87
CA ALA A 84 -3.98 -4.82 15.62
C ALA A 84 -3.45 -5.20 17.01
N ALA A 85 -4.11 -6.12 17.71
CA ALA A 85 -3.66 -6.62 19.01
C ALA A 85 -2.29 -7.31 18.91
N MET A 86 -2.03 -8.06 17.84
CA MET A 86 -0.73 -8.67 17.59
C MET A 86 0.35 -7.60 17.36
N VAL A 87 0.07 -6.58 16.54
CA VAL A 87 1.00 -5.48 16.27
C VAL A 87 1.28 -4.69 17.56
N GLU A 88 0.25 -4.42 18.36
CA GLU A 88 0.38 -3.72 19.64
C GLU A 88 1.27 -4.50 20.64
N ALA A 89 1.03 -5.80 20.75
CA ALA A 89 1.77 -6.66 21.68
C ALA A 89 3.26 -6.79 21.32
N GLU A 90 3.61 -6.79 20.03
CA GLU A 90 4.98 -7.00 19.56
C GLU A 90 5.76 -5.70 19.41
N PHE A 91 5.11 -4.62 18.98
CA PHE A 91 5.78 -3.38 18.58
C PHE A 91 5.32 -2.14 19.33
N ALA A 92 4.23 -2.20 20.09
CA ALA A 92 3.61 -1.10 20.83
C ALA A 92 3.05 0.05 19.96
N HIS A 93 3.56 0.28 18.76
CA HIS A 93 3.13 1.32 17.82
C HIS A 93 3.35 0.91 16.36
N LEU A 94 2.87 1.71 15.44
CA LEU A 94 3.09 1.56 14.00
C LEU A 94 3.52 2.91 13.41
N ASP A 95 4.63 2.95 12.65
CA ASP A 95 5.16 4.17 12.05
C ASP A 95 4.74 4.35 10.59
N GLY A 96 4.31 3.28 9.95
CA GLY A 96 3.89 3.35 8.55
C GLY A 96 2.88 2.28 8.15
N LEU A 97 1.95 2.69 7.28
CA LEU A 97 0.98 1.79 6.67
C LEU A 97 0.94 2.04 5.16
N LEU A 98 1.41 1.07 4.37
CA LEU A 98 1.28 1.12 2.91
C LEU A 98 0.08 0.30 2.44
N HIS A 99 -0.98 0.98 2.05
CA HIS A 99 -2.11 0.39 1.33
C HIS A 99 -1.75 0.20 -0.15
N ASN A 100 -1.26 -0.99 -0.49
CA ASN A 100 -0.89 -1.34 -1.86
C ASN A 100 -1.70 -2.52 -2.42
N ALA A 101 -2.20 -3.42 -1.56
CA ALA A 101 -3.01 -4.54 -2.00
C ALA A 101 -4.23 -4.09 -2.81
N SER A 102 -4.40 -4.66 -3.99
CA SER A 102 -5.59 -4.42 -4.81
C SER A 102 -5.80 -5.52 -5.84
N ILE A 103 -7.02 -5.63 -6.36
CA ILE A 103 -7.38 -6.45 -7.52
C ILE A 103 -8.02 -5.56 -8.59
N ILE A 104 -7.77 -5.90 -9.85
CA ILE A 104 -8.26 -5.09 -10.98
C ILE A 104 -9.71 -5.46 -11.38
N GLY A 105 -10.11 -6.71 -11.14
CA GLY A 105 -11.38 -7.23 -11.65
C GLY A 105 -11.41 -7.33 -13.18
N PRO A 106 -12.59 -7.65 -13.77
CA PRO A 106 -12.75 -7.71 -15.22
C PRO A 106 -12.79 -6.30 -15.84
N ARG A 107 -12.15 -6.16 -16.99
CA ARG A 107 -12.22 -4.94 -17.81
C ARG A 107 -13.29 -5.11 -18.87
N THR A 108 -14.50 -4.66 -18.58
CA THR A 108 -15.69 -4.79 -19.41
C THR A 108 -16.45 -3.46 -19.48
N PRO A 109 -17.38 -3.28 -20.46
CA PRO A 109 -18.38 -2.23 -20.39
C PRO A 109 -19.15 -2.29 -19.06
N LEU A 110 -19.58 -1.13 -18.56
CA LEU A 110 -20.24 -1.04 -17.24
C LEU A 110 -21.51 -1.89 -17.16
N GLU A 111 -22.27 -1.97 -18.25
CA GLU A 111 -23.50 -2.78 -18.37
C GLU A 111 -23.26 -4.30 -18.30
N GLN A 112 -22.01 -4.75 -18.54
CA GLN A 112 -21.61 -6.16 -18.51
C GLN A 112 -20.86 -6.52 -17.22
N LEU A 113 -20.58 -5.56 -16.37
CA LEU A 113 -19.91 -5.78 -15.09
C LEU A 113 -20.90 -6.41 -14.11
N SER A 114 -20.64 -7.65 -13.70
CA SER A 114 -21.51 -8.30 -12.70
C SER A 114 -21.40 -7.63 -11.34
N GLY A 115 -22.50 -7.59 -10.58
CA GLY A 115 -22.53 -7.09 -9.21
C GLY A 115 -21.56 -7.84 -8.29
N GLU A 116 -21.39 -9.14 -8.48
CA GLU A 116 -20.43 -9.95 -7.74
C GLU A 116 -18.99 -9.47 -7.94
N ASN A 117 -18.56 -9.27 -9.17
CA ASN A 117 -17.22 -8.75 -9.48
C ASN A 117 -17.05 -7.32 -8.93
N PHE A 118 -18.09 -6.49 -9.02
CA PHE A 118 -18.04 -5.15 -8.44
C PHE A 118 -17.83 -5.22 -6.93
N MET A 119 -18.66 -5.98 -6.21
CA MET A 119 -18.57 -6.14 -4.76
C MET A 119 -17.21 -6.73 -4.32
N ARG A 120 -16.69 -7.71 -5.06
CA ARG A 120 -15.40 -8.32 -4.78
C ARG A 120 -14.25 -7.30 -4.87
N VAL A 121 -14.26 -6.47 -5.91
CA VAL A 121 -13.24 -5.40 -6.06
C VAL A 121 -13.38 -4.37 -4.93
N MET A 122 -14.59 -3.94 -4.61
CA MET A 122 -14.83 -3.01 -3.50
C MET A 122 -14.42 -3.60 -2.16
N GLN A 123 -14.66 -4.90 -1.93
CA GLN A 123 -14.24 -5.57 -0.70
C GLN A 123 -12.72 -5.49 -0.50
N VAL A 124 -11.94 -5.87 -1.51
CA VAL A 124 -10.47 -5.89 -1.39
C VAL A 124 -9.87 -4.49 -1.41
N ASN A 125 -10.34 -3.63 -2.32
CA ASN A 125 -9.68 -2.36 -2.60
C ASN A 125 -10.17 -1.21 -1.70
N VAL A 126 -11.35 -1.34 -1.08
CA VAL A 126 -11.98 -0.26 -0.29
C VAL A 126 -12.32 -0.70 1.12
N ASN A 127 -13.20 -1.71 1.28
CA ASN A 127 -13.65 -2.10 2.62
C ASN A 127 -12.49 -2.59 3.50
N ALA A 128 -11.63 -3.47 2.96
CA ALA A 128 -10.47 -3.95 3.69
C ALA A 128 -9.46 -2.83 4.00
N MET A 129 -9.28 -1.88 3.08
CA MET A 129 -8.43 -0.69 3.29
C MET A 129 -9.00 0.16 4.44
N PHE A 130 -10.30 0.43 4.45
CA PHE A 130 -10.97 1.14 5.53
C PHE A 130 -10.81 0.41 6.86
N MET A 131 -11.09 -0.90 6.90
CA MET A 131 -10.97 -1.71 8.13
C MET A 131 -9.55 -1.66 8.70
N LEU A 132 -8.52 -1.87 7.87
CA LEU A 132 -7.12 -1.77 8.31
C LEU A 132 -6.77 -0.37 8.82
N THR A 133 -7.20 0.67 8.10
CA THR A 133 -6.95 2.05 8.53
C THR A 133 -7.60 2.32 9.89
N SER A 134 -8.89 2.03 10.00
CA SER A 134 -9.66 2.27 11.23
C SER A 134 -9.08 1.54 12.44
N THR A 135 -8.74 0.26 12.26
CA THR A 135 -8.26 -0.58 13.37
C THR A 135 -6.80 -0.28 13.76
N LEU A 136 -5.93 0.10 12.78
CA LEU A 136 -4.52 0.41 13.05
C LEU A 136 -4.27 1.90 13.38
N LEU A 137 -5.23 2.79 13.15
CA LEU A 137 -5.07 4.22 13.42
C LEU A 137 -4.69 4.54 14.88
N PRO A 138 -5.23 3.88 15.92
CA PRO A 138 -4.77 4.07 17.29
C PRO A 138 -3.27 3.83 17.45
N LEU A 139 -2.71 2.77 16.84
CA LEU A 139 -1.28 2.45 16.90
C LEU A 139 -0.43 3.43 16.09
N LEU A 140 -0.92 3.92 14.96
CA LEU A 140 -0.27 4.97 14.18
C LEU A 140 -0.18 6.29 14.99
N LYS A 141 -1.21 6.61 15.78
CA LYS A 141 -1.22 7.80 16.65
C LYS A 141 -0.21 7.74 17.80
N LEU A 142 0.32 6.57 18.14
CA LEU A 142 1.36 6.40 19.16
C LEU A 142 2.77 6.64 18.60
N SER A 143 2.95 6.66 17.28
CA SER A 143 4.21 7.05 16.65
C SER A 143 4.47 8.55 16.82
N GLN A 144 5.75 8.95 16.75
CA GLN A 144 6.14 10.36 16.74
C GLN A 144 5.95 11.01 15.35
N ASP A 145 5.90 10.20 14.29
CA ASP A 145 5.78 10.65 12.90
C ASP A 145 5.28 9.50 12.01
N ALA A 146 3.97 9.20 12.07
CA ALA A 146 3.39 8.12 11.28
C ALA A 146 3.01 8.58 9.85
N SER A 147 3.13 7.64 8.91
CA SER A 147 2.72 7.87 7.51
C SER A 147 1.81 6.77 6.99
N VAL A 148 0.66 7.15 6.44
CA VAL A 148 -0.24 6.26 5.71
C VAL A 148 -0.17 6.60 4.22
N VAL A 149 0.30 5.65 3.41
CA VAL A 149 0.45 5.84 1.96
C VAL A 149 -0.53 4.94 1.23
N PHE A 150 -1.31 5.54 0.34
CA PHE A 150 -2.33 4.85 -0.45
C PHE A 150 -1.87 4.70 -1.90
N THR A 151 -1.65 3.49 -2.37
CA THR A 151 -1.38 3.24 -3.80
C THR A 151 -2.67 3.41 -4.59
N SER A 152 -2.77 4.52 -5.28
CA SER A 152 -3.89 4.93 -6.13
C SER A 152 -3.64 4.57 -7.61
N SER A 153 -4.20 5.34 -8.52
CA SER A 153 -4.06 5.18 -9.97
C SER A 153 -4.57 6.43 -10.69
N SER A 154 -4.13 6.66 -11.92
CA SER A 154 -4.71 7.71 -12.79
C SER A 154 -6.22 7.55 -12.99
N VAL A 155 -6.75 6.32 -12.93
CA VAL A 155 -8.21 6.06 -13.02
C VAL A 155 -8.95 6.34 -11.71
N GLY A 156 -8.25 6.66 -10.64
CA GLY A 156 -8.84 7.19 -9.40
C GLY A 156 -8.98 8.72 -9.41
N ARG A 157 -8.39 9.40 -10.39
CA ARG A 157 -8.47 10.86 -10.59
C ARG A 157 -9.33 11.24 -11.80
N LYS A 158 -9.41 10.35 -12.80
CA LYS A 158 -10.24 10.54 -13.98
C LYS A 158 -10.81 9.20 -14.43
N GLY A 159 -12.15 9.08 -14.47
CA GLY A 159 -12.84 7.88 -14.95
C GLY A 159 -12.46 7.53 -16.37
N ARG A 160 -12.36 6.25 -16.67
CA ARG A 160 -12.03 5.71 -17.98
C ARG A 160 -12.93 4.53 -18.32
N ALA A 161 -13.39 4.43 -19.56
CA ALA A 161 -14.18 3.30 -20.05
C ALA A 161 -13.48 1.97 -19.77
N TYR A 162 -14.25 0.95 -19.45
CA TYR A 162 -13.82 -0.42 -19.13
C TYR A 162 -13.07 -0.61 -17.79
N TRP A 163 -12.93 0.44 -16.96
CA TRP A 163 -12.27 0.35 -15.66
C TRP A 163 -13.25 0.25 -14.47
N GLY A 164 -14.54 0.17 -14.73
CA GLY A 164 -15.67 -0.03 -13.82
C GLY A 164 -15.33 -0.07 -12.33
N ALA A 165 -15.39 -1.25 -11.73
CA ALA A 165 -15.18 -1.41 -10.29
C ALA A 165 -13.80 -0.92 -9.83
N TYR A 166 -12.72 -1.19 -10.59
CA TYR A 166 -11.38 -0.74 -10.23
C TYR A 166 -11.28 0.80 -10.20
N GLY A 167 -11.78 1.46 -11.24
CA GLY A 167 -11.79 2.94 -11.28
C GLY A 167 -12.55 3.51 -10.09
N VAL A 168 -13.78 3.03 -9.83
CA VAL A 168 -14.58 3.44 -8.67
C VAL A 168 -13.82 3.21 -7.36
N SER A 169 -13.18 2.05 -7.19
CA SER A 169 -12.41 1.75 -5.98
C SER A 169 -11.22 2.70 -5.79
N LYS A 170 -10.57 3.15 -6.87
CA LYS A 170 -9.44 4.10 -6.78
C LYS A 170 -9.90 5.53 -6.52
N PHE A 171 -11.10 5.94 -6.96
CA PHE A 171 -11.73 7.17 -6.47
C PHE A 171 -12.04 7.09 -4.98
N ALA A 172 -12.55 5.96 -4.49
CA ALA A 172 -12.77 5.74 -3.07
C ALA A 172 -11.45 5.76 -2.27
N THR A 173 -10.35 5.24 -2.84
CA THR A 173 -9.00 5.34 -2.24
C THR A 173 -8.59 6.81 -2.04
N GLU A 174 -8.76 7.67 -3.05
CA GLU A 174 -8.46 9.11 -2.93
C GLU A 174 -9.37 9.78 -1.90
N GLY A 175 -10.67 9.44 -1.88
CA GLY A 175 -11.61 9.96 -0.89
C GLY A 175 -11.24 9.56 0.55
N LEU A 176 -10.90 8.29 0.78
CA LEU A 176 -10.48 7.82 2.10
C LEU A 176 -9.17 8.49 2.55
N MET A 177 -8.21 8.64 1.66
CA MET A 177 -6.96 9.33 1.93
C MET A 177 -7.20 10.78 2.37
N GLN A 178 -8.02 11.53 1.62
CA GLN A 178 -8.33 12.93 1.92
C GLN A 178 -9.08 13.07 3.24
N THR A 179 -10.06 12.18 3.50
CA THR A 179 -10.82 12.18 4.76
C THR A 179 -9.89 11.93 5.95
N LEU A 180 -9.03 10.90 5.85
CA LEU A 180 -8.07 10.62 6.92
C LEU A 180 -7.11 11.79 7.15
N ALA A 181 -6.60 12.37 6.06
CA ALA A 181 -5.68 13.52 6.14
C ALA A 181 -6.30 14.70 6.90
N ASP A 182 -7.56 15.04 6.60
CA ASP A 182 -8.29 16.14 7.25
C ASP A 182 -8.57 15.83 8.73
N GLU A 183 -8.96 14.58 9.05
CA GLU A 183 -9.24 14.15 10.42
C GLU A 183 -8.01 14.15 11.34
N VAL A 184 -6.81 13.92 10.82
CA VAL A 184 -5.58 13.86 11.62
C VAL A 184 -4.79 15.16 11.61
N ASP A 185 -5.15 16.12 10.75
CA ASP A 185 -4.42 17.37 10.60
C ASP A 185 -4.44 18.21 11.88
N GLY A 186 -3.26 18.54 12.41
CA GLY A 186 -3.11 19.24 13.68
C GLY A 186 -3.60 18.50 14.93
N VAL A 187 -4.08 17.24 14.78
CA VAL A 187 -4.66 16.44 15.88
C VAL A 187 -3.75 15.30 16.30
N ALA A 188 -3.05 14.71 15.36
CA ALA A 188 -2.17 13.57 15.61
C ALA A 188 -0.91 13.63 14.72
N PRO A 189 0.22 13.01 15.12
CA PRO A 189 1.44 12.95 14.32
C PRO A 189 1.33 11.92 13.20
N VAL A 190 0.23 11.97 12.45
CA VAL A 190 -0.08 11.06 11.33
C VAL A 190 -0.31 11.90 10.10
N ARG A 191 0.23 11.48 8.97
CA ARG A 191 -0.05 12.06 7.65
C ARG A 191 -0.55 10.99 6.69
N ALA A 192 -1.41 11.36 5.77
CA ALA A 192 -2.00 10.49 4.77
C ALA A 192 -1.80 11.09 3.38
N ASN A 193 -1.21 10.31 2.46
CA ASN A 193 -0.98 10.75 1.09
C ASN A 193 -1.23 9.61 0.11
N SER A 194 -1.51 9.93 -1.16
CA SER A 194 -1.68 8.92 -2.20
C SER A 194 -0.58 8.96 -3.26
N VAL A 195 -0.32 7.81 -3.87
CA VAL A 195 0.63 7.66 -4.98
C VAL A 195 -0.05 6.99 -6.16
N ASN A 196 -0.05 7.65 -7.32
CA ASN A 196 -0.28 7.00 -8.59
C ASN A 196 1.05 6.42 -9.11
N PRO A 197 1.22 5.08 -9.16
CA PRO A 197 2.49 4.47 -9.56
C PRO A 197 2.77 4.61 -11.06
N GLY A 198 1.79 5.02 -11.85
CA GLY A 198 1.89 5.02 -13.31
C GLY A 198 1.89 3.60 -13.91
N ALA A 199 2.38 3.49 -15.12
CA ALA A 199 2.50 2.21 -15.84
C ALA A 199 3.75 1.45 -15.34
N THR A 200 3.59 0.58 -14.35
CA THR A 200 4.68 -0.17 -13.72
C THR A 200 4.65 -1.64 -14.12
N ARG A 201 5.81 -2.23 -14.38
CA ARG A 201 5.99 -3.63 -14.82
C ARG A 201 5.61 -4.63 -13.72
N THR A 202 4.33 -4.99 -13.68
CA THR A 202 3.75 -5.91 -12.70
C THR A 202 2.82 -6.93 -13.37
N SER A 203 2.50 -8.02 -12.68
CA SER A 203 1.49 -8.97 -13.15
C SER A 203 0.10 -8.34 -13.32
N MET A 204 -0.25 -7.35 -12.49
CA MET A 204 -1.49 -6.58 -12.63
C MET A 204 -1.48 -5.75 -13.92
N ARG A 205 -0.35 -5.14 -14.28
CA ARG A 205 -0.20 -4.40 -15.55
C ARG A 205 -0.34 -5.33 -16.75
N ALA A 206 0.32 -6.50 -16.71
CA ALA A 206 0.20 -7.51 -17.76
C ALA A 206 -1.24 -8.01 -17.92
N GLN A 207 -1.98 -8.20 -16.83
CA GLN A 207 -3.41 -8.53 -16.87
C GLN A 207 -4.24 -7.39 -17.48
N ALA A 208 -3.92 -6.14 -17.18
CA ALA A 208 -4.65 -4.99 -17.73
C ALA A 208 -4.37 -4.74 -19.22
N TYR A 209 -3.16 -5.01 -19.66
CA TYR A 209 -2.68 -4.76 -21.02
C TYR A 209 -1.88 -5.94 -21.57
N PRO A 210 -2.56 -7.07 -21.93
CA PRO A 210 -1.87 -8.30 -22.34
C PRO A 210 -1.00 -8.15 -23.61
N GLY A 211 -1.30 -7.18 -24.46
CA GLY A 211 -0.55 -6.90 -25.69
C GLY A 211 0.59 -5.89 -25.53
N GLU A 212 0.80 -5.36 -24.32
CA GLU A 212 1.88 -4.40 -24.04
C GLU A 212 3.20 -5.12 -23.82
N ASN A 213 4.31 -4.57 -24.37
CA ASN A 213 5.63 -5.08 -24.03
C ASN A 213 6.00 -4.62 -22.59
N PRO A 214 6.18 -5.55 -21.63
CA PRO A 214 6.46 -5.18 -20.26
C PRO A 214 7.72 -4.34 -20.06
N SER A 215 8.72 -4.47 -20.94
CA SER A 215 9.97 -3.71 -20.85
C SER A 215 9.82 -2.22 -21.17
N ASN A 216 8.67 -1.79 -21.71
CA ASN A 216 8.39 -0.37 -21.91
C ASN A 216 8.01 0.35 -20.60
N ASN A 217 7.76 -0.40 -19.53
CA ASN A 217 7.37 0.14 -18.24
C ASN A 217 8.51 -0.03 -17.23
N PRO A 218 8.74 0.94 -16.33
CA PRO A 218 9.73 0.80 -15.28
C PRO A 218 9.44 -0.39 -14.37
N ALA A 219 10.51 -0.96 -13.81
CA ALA A 219 10.38 -1.97 -12.77
C ALA A 219 9.78 -1.35 -11.49
N PRO A 220 9.15 -2.16 -10.61
CA PRO A 220 8.65 -1.66 -9.33
C PRO A 220 9.71 -0.94 -8.49
N GLU A 221 10.95 -1.38 -8.54
CA GLU A 221 12.08 -0.78 -7.81
C GLU A 221 12.39 0.66 -8.26
N GLU A 222 12.17 0.96 -9.54
CA GLU A 222 12.45 2.28 -10.12
C GLU A 222 11.49 3.38 -9.65
N ILE A 223 10.31 3.00 -9.15
CA ILE A 223 9.31 3.94 -8.64
C ILE A 223 9.33 4.08 -7.10
N MET A 224 10.27 3.44 -6.42
CA MET A 224 10.37 3.49 -4.95
C MET A 224 10.76 4.84 -4.36
N PRO A 225 11.43 5.77 -5.07
CA PRO A 225 11.76 7.08 -4.49
C PRO A 225 10.58 7.81 -3.85
N VAL A 226 9.40 7.86 -4.48
CA VAL A 226 8.22 8.52 -3.91
C VAL A 226 7.69 7.81 -2.67
N TYR A 227 7.74 6.47 -2.64
CA TYR A 227 7.31 5.68 -1.48
C TYR A 227 8.25 5.87 -0.30
N LEU A 228 9.58 5.92 -0.52
CA LEU A 228 10.57 6.23 0.50
C LEU A 228 10.39 7.64 1.05
N TYR A 229 10.22 8.64 0.18
CA TYR A 229 9.96 10.01 0.56
C TYR A 229 8.75 10.12 1.48
N LEU A 230 7.62 9.55 1.07
CA LEU A 230 6.37 9.64 1.82
C LEU A 230 6.38 8.81 3.11
N MET A 231 7.10 7.68 3.15
CA MET A 231 7.19 6.83 4.33
C MET A 231 8.22 7.34 5.35
N GLY A 232 9.17 8.15 4.90
CA GLY A 232 10.24 8.72 5.72
C GLY A 232 9.92 10.09 6.32
N PRO A 233 10.76 10.57 7.25
CA PRO A 233 10.59 11.87 7.91
C PRO A 233 10.76 13.07 6.98
N ASP A 234 11.34 12.89 5.79
CA ASP A 234 11.60 13.99 4.86
C ASP A 234 10.29 14.55 4.25
N SER A 235 9.17 13.85 4.42
CA SER A 235 7.83 14.32 4.05
C SER A 235 7.00 14.82 5.27
N THR A 236 7.65 15.10 6.40
CA THR A 236 6.97 15.68 7.57
C THR A 236 6.28 17.02 7.18
N GLY A 237 5.00 17.15 7.54
CA GLY A 237 4.17 18.30 7.13
C GLY A 237 3.51 18.16 5.75
N ILE A 238 3.79 17.09 5.00
CA ILE A 238 3.10 16.80 3.74
C ILE A 238 1.92 15.88 4.01
N ASN A 239 0.70 16.43 3.97
CA ASN A 239 -0.53 15.73 4.29
C ASN A 239 -1.61 16.02 3.24
N GLY A 240 -2.48 15.05 2.93
CA GLY A 240 -3.59 15.19 1.99
C GLY A 240 -3.19 15.33 0.51
N GLN A 241 -1.95 15.02 0.16
CA GLN A 241 -1.44 15.23 -1.20
C GLN A 241 -1.48 13.96 -2.04
N ALA A 242 -1.65 14.16 -3.35
CA ALA A 242 -1.67 13.09 -4.35
C ALA A 242 -0.45 13.21 -5.27
N PHE A 243 0.42 12.22 -5.23
CA PHE A 243 1.69 12.16 -5.95
C PHE A 243 1.61 11.28 -7.21
N ASP A 244 2.46 11.58 -8.18
CA ASP A 244 2.76 10.70 -9.30
C ASP A 244 4.20 10.18 -9.18
N ALA A 245 4.38 8.87 -9.37
CA ALA A 245 5.71 8.24 -9.31
C ALA A 245 6.50 8.42 -10.61
N GLN A 246 5.80 8.69 -11.72
CA GLN A 246 6.35 8.80 -13.07
C GLN A 246 6.00 10.14 -13.71
#